data_67a6a8b178fac89c277db10085807152
#
_entry.id   67a6a8b178fac89c277db10085807152
#
_cell.length_a   1.000
_cell.length_b   1.000
_cell.length_c   1.000
_cell.angle_alpha   90.00
_cell.angle_beta   90.00
_cell.angle_gamma   90.00
#
_symmetry.space_group_name_H-M   'P 1'
#
loop_
_entity.id
_entity.type
_entity.pdbx_description
1 polymer ?
#
loop_
_entity_poly.entity_id
_entity_poly.type
_entity_poly.pdbx_seq_one_letter_code
_entity_poly.pdbx_strand_id
1 'polypeptide(L)'
;MNEDRSVKDIVETGFGTIGKIRILRTMAEENKLFTVYALNKKTHLKREDIKRNLSELIQINWVIEQKLGNYVYSLNREDKYIKKIISFFQDIGYTGEKHYL
;
A
#
# COMPACT_ATOMS: atom_id res chain seq x y z
N MET A 1 -15.71 10.48 -9.75
CA MET A 1 -15.30 10.80 -8.56
C MET A 1 -15.69 9.85 -7.51
N ASN A 2 -14.92 9.71 -6.60
CA ASN A 2 -15.14 8.62 -5.68
C ASN A 2 -15.51 9.04 -4.30
N GLU A 3 -15.90 10.29 -4.17
CA GLU A 3 -16.29 10.73 -2.85
C GLU A 3 -17.52 10.00 -2.35
N ASP A 4 -18.27 9.37 -3.27
CA ASP A 4 -19.43 8.60 -2.84
C ASP A 4 -19.14 7.14 -2.58
N ARG A 5 -17.88 6.76 -2.65
CA ARG A 5 -17.53 5.37 -2.44
C ARG A 5 -17.76 5.02 -0.97
N SER A 6 -18.45 3.94 -0.72
CA SER A 6 -18.77 3.53 0.65
C SER A 6 -17.56 2.97 1.35
N VAL A 7 -17.62 2.92 2.68
CA VAL A 7 -16.56 2.30 3.48
C VAL A 7 -16.34 0.85 3.06
N LYS A 8 -17.45 0.13 2.81
CA LYS A 8 -17.35 -1.25 2.37
C LYS A 8 -16.54 -1.36 1.09
N ASP A 9 -16.85 -0.50 0.10
CA ASP A 9 -16.14 -0.54 -1.17
C ASP A 9 -14.66 -0.23 -1.00
N ILE A 10 -14.34 0.75 -0.18
CA ILE A 10 -12.95 1.15 0.04
C ILE A 10 -12.16 0.01 0.67
N VAL A 11 -12.72 -0.58 1.72
CA VAL A 11 -12.01 -1.64 2.44
C VAL A 11 -11.84 -2.88 1.56
N GLU A 12 -12.90 -3.25 0.85
CA GLU A 12 -12.83 -4.42 0.00
C GLU A 12 -11.88 -4.21 -1.17
N THR A 13 -11.83 -2.99 -1.70
CA THR A 13 -10.87 -2.68 -2.75
C THR A 13 -9.45 -2.76 -2.21
N GLY A 14 -9.22 -2.17 -1.04
CA GLY A 14 -7.88 -2.08 -0.49
C GLY A 14 -7.32 -3.41 -0.05
N PHE A 15 -8.17 -4.31 0.45
CA PHE A 15 -7.72 -5.62 0.92
C PHE A 15 -8.12 -6.75 -0.02
N GLY A 16 -8.53 -6.41 -1.24
CA GLY A 16 -9.15 -7.38 -2.13
C GLY A 16 -8.24 -8.50 -2.61
N THR A 17 -6.94 -8.37 -2.50
CA THR A 17 -6.01 -9.42 -2.90
C THR A 17 -4.84 -9.47 -1.95
N ILE A 18 -4.19 -10.64 -1.91
CA ILE A 18 -2.98 -10.81 -1.13
C ILE A 18 -1.88 -9.87 -1.62
N GLY A 19 -1.86 -9.61 -2.93
CA GLY A 19 -0.86 -8.70 -3.50
C GLY A 19 -0.97 -7.31 -2.89
N LYS A 20 -2.18 -6.81 -2.71
CA LYS A 20 -2.36 -5.48 -2.12
C LYS A 20 -1.87 -5.45 -0.68
N ILE A 21 -2.18 -6.48 0.08
CA ILE A 21 -1.75 -6.53 1.48
C ILE A 21 -0.23 -6.56 1.57
N ARG A 22 0.42 -7.33 0.70
CA ARG A 22 1.88 -7.40 0.69
C ARG A 22 2.51 -6.07 0.30
N ILE A 23 1.92 -5.38 -0.67
CA ILE A 23 2.39 -4.06 -1.07
C ILE A 23 2.23 -3.08 0.08
N LEU A 24 1.07 -3.08 0.72
CA LEU A 24 0.82 -2.18 1.84
C LEU A 24 1.79 -2.45 2.98
N ARG A 25 2.04 -3.72 3.29
CA ARG A 25 3.00 -4.04 4.34
C ARG A 25 4.39 -3.52 4.01
N THR A 26 4.84 -3.78 2.79
CA THR A 26 6.17 -3.35 2.36
C THR A 26 6.31 -1.84 2.48
N MET A 27 5.31 -1.11 1.99
CA MET A 27 5.37 0.34 2.01
C MET A 27 5.17 0.92 3.41
N ALA A 28 4.50 0.18 4.29
CA ALA A 28 4.31 0.63 5.66
C ALA A 28 5.59 0.51 6.48
N GLU A 29 6.46 -0.43 6.13
CA GLU A 29 7.68 -0.66 6.89
C GLU A 29 8.73 0.43 6.69
N GLU A 30 8.69 1.13 5.57
CA GLU A 30 9.66 2.18 5.30
C GLU A 30 8.95 3.38 4.71
N ASN A 31 9.16 4.53 5.31
CA ASN A 31 8.54 5.75 4.81
C ASN A 31 9.40 6.34 3.71
N LYS A 32 9.31 5.78 2.51
CA LYS A 32 10.11 6.21 1.39
C LYS A 32 9.34 6.01 0.09
N LEU A 33 9.94 6.42 -1.01
CA LEU A 33 9.39 6.21 -2.34
C LEU A 33 9.82 4.85 -2.87
N PHE A 34 8.91 4.18 -3.55
CA PHE A 34 9.16 2.85 -4.11
C PHE A 34 8.93 2.87 -5.60
N THR A 35 9.80 2.20 -6.35
CA THR A 35 9.54 1.91 -7.76
C THR A 35 8.86 0.56 -7.86
N VAL A 36 8.31 0.26 -9.05
CA VAL A 36 7.78 -1.08 -9.29
C VAL A 36 8.87 -2.12 -9.12
N TYR A 37 10.09 -1.79 -9.57
CA TYR A 37 11.22 -2.72 -9.41
C TYR A 37 11.47 -3.04 -7.95
N ALA A 38 11.51 -2.01 -7.10
CA ALA A 38 11.74 -2.22 -5.67
C ALA A 38 10.65 -3.06 -5.05
N LEU A 39 9.39 -2.81 -5.41
CA LEU A 39 8.28 -3.59 -4.89
C LEU A 39 8.36 -5.03 -5.37
N ASN A 40 8.74 -5.24 -6.64
CA ASN A 40 8.91 -6.59 -7.17
C ASN A 40 9.96 -7.35 -6.36
N LYS A 41 11.08 -6.70 -6.07
CA LYS A 41 12.16 -7.35 -5.32
C LYS A 41 11.70 -7.72 -3.91
N LYS A 42 10.93 -6.87 -3.28
CA LYS A 42 10.54 -7.08 -1.89
C LYS A 42 9.34 -8.00 -1.72
N THR A 43 8.38 -7.94 -2.64
CA THR A 43 7.15 -8.71 -2.50
C THR A 43 7.18 -10.01 -3.27
N HIS A 44 8.07 -10.12 -4.27
CA HIS A 44 8.14 -11.25 -5.19
C HIS A 44 6.88 -11.39 -6.04
N LEU A 45 6.09 -10.32 -6.12
CA LEU A 45 4.92 -10.30 -7.01
C LEU A 45 5.38 -9.95 -8.42
N LYS A 46 4.63 -10.41 -9.41
CA LYS A 46 4.91 -10.08 -10.80
C LYS A 46 4.66 -8.59 -11.02
N ARG A 47 5.43 -8.01 -11.95
CA ARG A 47 5.32 -6.58 -12.20
C ARG A 47 3.93 -6.18 -12.65
N GLU A 48 3.28 -6.98 -13.49
CA GLU A 48 1.93 -6.66 -13.92
C GLU A 48 0.95 -6.64 -12.76
N ASP A 49 1.11 -7.57 -11.83
CA ASP A 49 0.26 -7.62 -10.65
C ASP A 49 0.49 -6.40 -9.77
N ILE A 50 1.75 -6.00 -9.62
CA ILE A 50 2.06 -4.80 -8.84
C ILE A 50 1.42 -3.59 -9.46
N LYS A 51 1.55 -3.42 -10.77
CA LYS A 51 0.99 -2.25 -11.45
C LYS A 51 -0.52 -2.20 -11.31
N ARG A 52 -1.18 -3.35 -11.48
CA ARG A 52 -2.63 -3.41 -11.34
C ARG A 52 -3.06 -3.06 -9.93
N ASN A 53 -2.39 -3.65 -8.94
CA ASN A 53 -2.74 -3.39 -7.55
C ASN A 53 -2.48 -1.95 -7.17
N LEU A 54 -1.35 -1.38 -7.61
CA LEU A 54 -1.07 0.03 -7.34
C LEU A 54 -2.14 0.93 -7.94
N SER A 55 -2.56 0.63 -9.17
CA SER A 55 -3.59 1.43 -9.83
C SER A 55 -4.87 1.48 -8.98
N GLU A 56 -5.26 0.35 -8.43
CA GLU A 56 -6.47 0.30 -7.62
C GLU A 56 -6.29 0.99 -6.27
N LEU A 57 -5.10 0.87 -5.68
CA LEU A 57 -4.82 1.55 -4.42
C LEU A 57 -4.76 3.08 -4.62
N ILE A 58 -4.28 3.52 -5.76
CA ILE A 58 -4.27 4.95 -6.10
C ILE A 58 -5.71 5.46 -6.21
N GLN A 59 -6.61 4.66 -6.80
CA GLN A 59 -7.99 5.08 -7.00
C GLN A 59 -8.70 5.37 -5.68
N ILE A 60 -8.33 4.69 -4.61
CA ILE A 60 -8.95 4.93 -3.31
C ILE A 60 -8.09 5.83 -2.42
N ASN A 61 -7.07 6.45 -2.99
CA ASN A 61 -6.20 7.43 -2.32
C ASN A 61 -5.34 6.84 -1.20
N TRP A 62 -5.08 5.53 -1.24
CA TRP A 62 -4.19 4.92 -0.27
C TRP A 62 -2.73 5.01 -0.69
N VAL A 63 -2.48 5.15 -2.00
CA VAL A 63 -1.14 5.25 -2.57
C VAL A 63 -1.07 6.50 -3.43
N ILE A 64 0.06 7.18 -3.36
CA ILE A 64 0.33 8.38 -4.16
C ILE A 64 1.36 8.01 -5.20
N GLU A 65 1.09 8.38 -6.46
CA GLU A 65 2.03 8.17 -7.56
C GLU A 65 2.66 9.51 -7.92
N GLN A 66 3.96 9.50 -8.11
CA GLN A 66 4.69 10.69 -8.57
C GLN A 66 5.58 10.31 -9.73
N LYS A 67 5.80 11.25 -10.64
CA LYS A 67 6.72 11.02 -11.74
C LYS A 67 7.98 11.84 -11.49
N LEU A 68 9.06 11.17 -11.12
CA LEU A 68 10.35 11.79 -10.86
C LEU A 68 11.36 11.10 -11.76
N GLY A 69 11.25 11.36 -13.07
CA GLY A 69 11.97 10.56 -14.04
C GLY A 69 11.21 9.27 -14.26
N ASN A 70 11.35 8.33 -13.33
CA ASN A 70 10.49 7.14 -13.31
C ASN A 70 9.28 7.42 -12.43
N TYR A 71 8.28 6.58 -12.53
CA TYR A 71 7.16 6.64 -11.60
C TYR A 71 7.58 6.02 -10.27
N VAL A 72 7.21 6.70 -9.19
CA VAL A 72 7.48 6.23 -7.84
C VAL A 72 6.19 6.32 -7.03
N TYR A 73 6.14 5.53 -5.96
CA TYR A 73 4.91 5.34 -5.20
C TYR A 73 5.19 5.43 -3.71
N SER A 74 4.25 5.98 -2.97
CA SER A 74 4.35 6.05 -1.51
C SER A 74 2.97 5.88 -0.91
N LEU A 75 2.91 5.46 0.36
CA LEU A 75 1.63 5.42 1.05
C LEU A 75 1.17 6.84 1.33
N ASN A 76 -0.13 7.05 1.21
CA ASN A 76 -0.73 8.33 1.59
C ASN A 76 -0.95 8.30 3.10
N ARG A 77 0.07 8.71 3.85
CA ARG A 77 0.04 8.61 5.31
C ARG A 77 -0.88 9.63 5.95
N GLU A 78 -1.45 10.55 5.16
CA GLU A 78 -2.46 11.46 5.66
C GLU A 78 -3.86 10.88 5.59
N ASP A 79 -4.03 9.79 4.83
CA ASP A 79 -5.35 9.17 4.68
C ASP A 79 -5.74 8.47 5.98
N LYS A 80 -7.00 8.62 6.39
CA LYS A 80 -7.44 8.07 7.67
C LYS A 80 -7.40 6.54 7.70
N TYR A 81 -7.67 5.90 6.57
CA TYR A 81 -7.60 4.44 6.53
C TYR A 81 -6.16 3.99 6.67
N ILE A 82 -5.25 4.64 5.94
CA ILE A 82 -3.84 4.26 5.98
C ILE A 82 -3.26 4.45 7.37
N LYS A 83 -3.63 5.54 8.06
CA LYS A 83 -3.15 5.74 9.42
C LYS A 83 -3.56 4.57 10.32
N LYS A 84 -4.79 4.13 10.19
CA LYS A 84 -5.27 3.03 11.02
C LYS A 84 -4.68 1.69 10.60
N ILE A 85 -4.46 1.50 9.31
CA ILE A 85 -3.87 0.26 8.82
C ILE A 85 -2.44 0.13 9.31
N ILE A 86 -1.66 1.21 9.25
CA ILE A 86 -0.29 1.19 9.73
C ILE A 86 -0.27 0.84 11.22
N SER A 87 -1.14 1.48 11.99
CA SER A 87 -1.24 1.21 13.42
C SER A 87 -1.61 -0.23 13.69
N PHE A 88 -2.60 -0.74 12.96
CA PHE A 88 -3.05 -2.12 13.10
C PHE A 88 -1.93 -3.11 12.77
N PHE A 89 -1.21 -2.86 11.67
CA PHE A 89 -0.11 -3.75 11.29
C PHE A 89 0.96 -3.78 12.38
N GLN A 90 1.24 -2.62 12.97
CA GLN A 90 2.21 -2.55 14.05
C GLN A 90 1.71 -3.28 15.29
N ASP A 91 0.45 -3.08 15.62
CA ASP A 91 -0.12 -3.66 16.84
C ASP A 91 -0.14 -5.18 16.81
N ILE A 92 -0.35 -5.77 15.63
CA ILE A 92 -0.39 -7.22 15.54
C ILE A 92 0.96 -7.82 15.17
N GLY A 93 2.00 -6.99 15.00
CA GLY A 93 3.33 -7.50 14.68
C GLY A 93 3.53 -7.85 13.22
N TYR A 94 2.69 -7.34 12.33
CA TYR A 94 2.85 -7.61 10.91
C TYR A 94 3.95 -6.74 10.31
N THR A 95 4.18 -5.56 10.87
CA THR A 95 5.31 -4.71 10.52
C THR A 95 6.05 -4.36 11.79
N GLY A 96 7.36 -4.18 11.66
CA GLY A 96 8.18 -3.80 12.80
C GLY A 96 8.32 -4.87 13.84
N GLU A 97 8.05 -6.12 13.48
CA GLU A 97 8.00 -7.18 14.47
C GLU A 97 9.34 -7.57 15.01
N LYS A 98 10.39 -7.08 14.43
CA LYS A 98 11.69 -7.51 14.90
C LYS A 98 11.96 -7.06 16.32
N HIS A 99 11.19 -6.19 16.88
CA HIS A 99 11.45 -5.79 18.24
C HIS A 99 10.53 -6.45 19.23
N TYR A 100 9.92 -7.50 18.83
CA TYR A 100 9.18 -8.20 19.78
C TYR A 100 9.81 -9.31 20.26
N LEU A 101 9.72 -9.67 21.01
CA LEU A 101 10.18 -10.77 21.44
C LEU A 101 10.95 -10.93 22.17
#